data_8c8d8ef2674ee3641f36d5727754f2a6
#
_entry.id   8c8d8ef2674ee3641f36d5727754f2a6
#
_cell.length_a   1.000
_cell.length_b   1.000
_cell.length_c   1.000
_cell.angle_alpha   90.00
_cell.angle_beta   90.00
_cell.angle_gamma   90.00
#
_symmetry.space_group_name_H-M   'P 1'
#
loop_
_entity.id
_entity.type
_entity.pdbx_description
1 polymer ?
#
loop_
_entity_poly.entity_id
_entity_poly.type
_entity_poly.pdbx_seq_one_letter_code
_entity_poly.pdbx_strand_id
1 'polypeptide(L)'
;MTQRVNYLLIALFSVLLAACSSSSQQGRDAMEHDAAPLRKPTELEMQDAIVTAVVKSASASRPYEVRGKRYTPMLDETGYSEEGIASWYGRKFHNYHTSNGEVYDMFAMTAAHKTLPLPSFARVTNLDNGKSVIVRVNDRGPFHDDRIIDLSYSAAYKLGYYRQGTARVKVEAVTLANSAPRLSYIQVAAGSTLANVEALAFQLRQQYHVPTNIVEKDGIYRLRLGPIKDAAEAQAVLEKLKQNQFQNAFLLYSE
;
A
#
# COMPACT_ATOMS: atom_id res chain seq x y z
N MET A 1 56.73 13.97 33.80
CA MET A 1 55.38 13.60 34.19
C MET A 1 54.31 13.95 33.14
N THR A 2 54.48 14.97 32.32
CA THR A 2 53.54 15.48 31.30
C THR A 2 53.38 14.58 30.07
N GLN A 3 54.42 13.85 29.64
CA GLN A 3 54.32 13.00 28.43
C GLN A 3 53.43 11.75 28.62
N ARG A 4 53.39 11.14 29.81
CA ARG A 4 52.54 9.97 30.06
C ARG A 4 51.05 10.28 30.13
N VAL A 5 50.71 11.51 30.56
CA VAL A 5 49.30 11.96 30.61
C VAL A 5 48.72 12.16 29.23
N ASN A 6 49.53 12.67 28.25
CA ASN A 6 49.07 12.86 26.88
C ASN A 6 48.77 11.53 26.14
N TYR A 7 49.55 10.46 26.39
CA TYR A 7 49.25 9.15 25.80
C TYR A 7 47.99 8.50 26.39
N LEU A 8 47.73 8.73 27.66
CA LEU A 8 46.49 8.24 28.30
C LEU A 8 45.24 8.94 27.78
N LEU A 9 45.29 10.25 27.52
CA LEU A 9 44.22 11.04 26.94
C LEU A 9 43.97 10.67 25.47
N ILE A 10 45.01 10.41 24.69
CA ILE A 10 44.90 9.96 23.29
C ILE A 10 44.32 8.53 23.22
N ALA A 11 44.71 7.64 24.10
CA ALA A 11 44.13 6.29 24.19
C ALA A 11 42.66 6.30 24.62
N LEU A 12 42.25 7.19 25.53
CA LEU A 12 40.88 7.32 25.98
C LEU A 12 39.95 7.91 24.88
N PHE A 13 40.48 8.83 24.05
CA PHE A 13 39.77 9.43 22.94
C PHE A 13 39.58 8.47 21.76
N SER A 14 40.53 7.55 21.53
CA SER A 14 40.40 6.51 20.51
C SER A 14 39.39 5.42 20.85
N VAL A 15 39.15 5.15 22.11
CA VAL A 15 38.11 4.17 22.57
C VAL A 15 36.69 4.74 22.44
N LEU A 16 36.53 6.07 22.54
CA LEU A 16 35.21 6.71 22.35
C LEU A 16 34.78 6.80 20.90
N LEU A 17 35.70 6.73 19.92
CA LEU A 17 35.34 6.73 18.48
C LEU A 17 34.93 5.35 17.94
N ALA A 18 35.21 4.27 18.65
CA ALA A 18 34.82 2.91 18.25
C ALA A 18 33.37 2.55 18.66
N ALA A 19 32.68 3.38 19.46
CA ALA A 19 31.34 3.11 19.97
C ALA A 19 30.19 3.59 19.07
N CYS A 20 30.47 4.22 17.93
CA CYS A 20 29.42 4.80 17.05
C CYS A 20 29.25 4.09 15.71
N SER A 21 29.67 2.84 15.54
CA SER A 21 29.51 2.11 14.28
C SER A 21 28.79 0.76 14.40
N SER A 22 27.91 0.63 15.36
CA SER A 22 26.89 -0.44 15.32
C SER A 22 25.52 0.15 14.97
N SER A 23 25.38 0.71 13.76
CA SER A 23 24.06 0.80 13.14
C SER A 23 23.63 -0.65 12.89
N SER A 24 22.72 -1.11 13.73
CA SER A 24 22.11 -2.43 13.65
C SER A 24 21.51 -2.64 12.26
N GLN A 25 22.25 -3.34 11.43
CA GLN A 25 21.70 -4.04 10.26
C GLN A 25 20.83 -5.22 10.73
N GLN A 26 20.00 -4.98 11.74
CA GLN A 26 18.98 -5.88 12.25
C GLN A 26 17.70 -5.68 11.45
N GLY A 27 17.75 -6.06 10.17
CA GLY A 27 16.61 -5.95 9.30
C GLY A 27 16.20 -7.31 8.76
N ARG A 28 16.24 -7.42 7.46
CA ARG A 28 15.77 -8.52 6.64
C ARG A 28 16.42 -9.86 6.99
N ASP A 29 17.70 -9.87 7.36
CA ASP A 29 18.46 -11.09 7.65
C ASP A 29 18.19 -11.65 9.05
N ALA A 30 17.55 -10.88 9.93
CA ALA A 30 17.17 -11.35 11.27
C ALA A 30 15.94 -12.29 11.26
N MET A 31 15.17 -12.31 10.17
CA MET A 31 14.03 -13.22 9.98
C MET A 31 14.38 -14.29 8.95
N GLU A 32 14.57 -15.52 9.39
CA GLU A 32 14.84 -16.66 8.51
C GLU A 32 13.65 -16.91 7.56
N HIS A 33 12.43 -16.89 8.11
CA HIS A 33 11.18 -17.06 7.36
C HIS A 33 10.31 -15.81 7.42
N ASP A 34 9.55 -15.55 6.37
CA ASP A 34 8.57 -14.47 6.36
C ASP A 34 7.37 -14.82 7.24
N ALA A 35 6.70 -13.81 7.80
CA ALA A 35 5.61 -14.00 8.75
C ALA A 35 4.51 -12.95 8.58
N ALA A 36 3.29 -13.34 8.98
CA ALA A 36 2.18 -12.43 9.10
C ALA A 36 2.39 -11.42 10.23
N PRO A 37 1.81 -10.22 10.13
CA PRO A 37 1.78 -9.27 11.24
C PRO A 37 0.93 -9.79 12.41
N LEU A 38 1.13 -9.18 13.59
CA LEU A 38 0.39 -9.54 14.79
C LEU A 38 -1.06 -9.02 14.81
N ARG A 39 -1.40 -8.09 13.93
CA ARG A 39 -2.74 -7.52 13.80
C ARG A 39 -3.35 -7.80 12.42
N LYS A 40 -4.68 -7.75 12.36
CA LYS A 40 -5.42 -7.77 11.09
C LYS A 40 -5.32 -6.40 10.41
N PRO A 41 -5.50 -6.34 9.08
CA PRO A 41 -5.67 -5.08 8.39
C PRO A 41 -6.95 -4.36 8.85
N THR A 42 -6.92 -3.04 8.85
CA THR A 42 -8.11 -2.20 9.05
C THR A 42 -8.96 -2.16 7.77
N GLU A 43 -10.20 -1.69 7.87
CA GLU A 43 -11.07 -1.49 6.68
C GLU A 43 -10.43 -0.52 5.67
N LEU A 44 -9.70 0.49 6.14
CA LEU A 44 -8.98 1.45 5.29
C LEU A 44 -7.83 0.78 4.53
N GLU A 45 -7.05 -0.05 5.20
CA GLU A 45 -5.93 -0.80 4.61
C GLU A 45 -6.40 -1.90 3.64
N MET A 46 -7.67 -2.27 3.67
CA MET A 46 -8.31 -3.21 2.74
C MET A 46 -9.00 -2.53 1.55
N GLN A 47 -8.92 -1.20 1.43
CA GLN A 47 -9.45 -0.52 0.24
C GLN A 47 -8.54 -0.77 -0.95
N ASP A 48 -9.15 -1.06 -2.09
CA ASP A 48 -8.44 -1.29 -3.34
C ASP A 48 -7.55 -0.11 -3.73
N ALA A 49 -6.44 -0.39 -4.38
CA ALA A 49 -5.57 0.65 -4.94
C ALA A 49 -6.36 1.53 -5.94
N ILE A 50 -6.08 2.84 -5.87
CA ILE A 50 -6.68 3.80 -6.79
C ILE A 50 -5.91 3.76 -8.09
N VAL A 51 -6.62 3.49 -9.18
CA VAL A 51 -6.04 3.53 -10.52
C VAL A 51 -5.83 4.98 -10.94
N THR A 52 -4.59 5.37 -11.14
CA THR A 52 -4.19 6.73 -11.52
C THR A 52 -3.23 6.69 -12.70
N ALA A 53 -3.04 7.83 -13.37
CA ALA A 53 -1.94 7.97 -14.30
C ALA A 53 -0.61 7.82 -13.57
N VAL A 54 0.27 6.97 -14.07
CA VAL A 54 1.58 6.70 -13.47
C VAL A 54 2.68 6.79 -14.51
N VAL A 55 3.82 7.36 -14.09
CA VAL A 55 5.04 7.33 -14.89
C VAL A 55 5.77 6.02 -14.61
N LYS A 56 6.03 5.25 -15.65
CA LYS A 56 6.75 3.97 -15.54
C LYS A 56 8.22 4.20 -15.12
N SER A 57 8.70 3.40 -14.19
CA SER A 57 10.09 3.45 -13.72
C SER A 57 11.04 2.96 -14.82
N ALA A 58 11.91 3.81 -15.30
CA ALA A 58 12.89 3.46 -16.33
C ALA A 58 13.88 2.37 -15.85
N SER A 59 14.26 2.39 -14.58
CA SER A 59 15.16 1.38 -14.00
C SER A 59 14.48 0.02 -13.87
N ALA A 60 13.23 -0.01 -13.41
CA ALA A 60 12.47 -1.24 -13.24
C ALA A 60 11.92 -1.81 -14.57
N SER A 61 12.04 -1.07 -15.69
CA SER A 61 11.63 -1.52 -17.03
C SER A 61 12.75 -2.22 -17.80
N ARG A 62 13.96 -2.29 -17.23
CA ARG A 62 15.08 -2.99 -17.88
C ARG A 62 14.99 -4.49 -17.67
N PRO A 63 15.44 -5.31 -18.65
CA PRO A 63 15.66 -6.74 -18.42
C PRO A 63 16.56 -6.97 -17.20
N TYR A 64 16.23 -7.97 -16.42
CA TYR A 64 16.96 -8.32 -15.20
C TYR A 64 17.11 -9.83 -15.06
N GLU A 65 18.04 -10.26 -14.22
CA GLU A 65 18.31 -11.67 -13.98
C GLU A 65 18.27 -11.98 -12.49
N VAL A 66 17.59 -13.07 -12.14
CA VAL A 66 17.53 -13.61 -10.77
C VAL A 66 17.73 -15.11 -10.81
N ARG A 67 18.69 -15.63 -10.06
CA ARG A 67 19.01 -17.06 -9.97
C ARG A 67 19.22 -17.71 -11.33
N GLY A 68 19.93 -17.02 -12.24
CA GLY A 68 20.24 -17.49 -13.59
C GLY A 68 19.07 -17.46 -14.58
N LYS A 69 17.89 -16.98 -14.17
CA LYS A 69 16.73 -16.81 -15.04
C LYS A 69 16.56 -15.35 -15.43
N ARG A 70 16.47 -15.08 -16.73
CA ARG A 70 16.28 -13.75 -17.28
C ARG A 70 14.79 -13.44 -17.43
N TYR A 71 14.43 -12.22 -17.02
CA TYR A 71 13.09 -11.66 -17.13
C TYR A 71 13.12 -10.38 -17.96
N THR A 72 12.15 -10.23 -18.85
CA THR A 72 12.00 -9.02 -19.68
C THR A 72 10.66 -8.36 -19.32
N PRO A 73 10.67 -7.21 -18.65
CA PRO A 73 9.45 -6.46 -18.36
C PRO A 73 8.72 -6.05 -19.64
N MET A 74 7.41 -6.06 -19.59
CA MET A 74 6.54 -5.54 -20.63
C MET A 74 6.67 -4.01 -20.72
N LEU A 75 6.47 -3.46 -21.90
CA LEU A 75 6.42 -2.01 -22.11
C LEU A 75 5.01 -1.44 -21.88
N ASP A 76 3.98 -2.27 -22.12
CA ASP A 76 2.57 -1.93 -21.98
C ASP A 76 1.84 -3.12 -21.31
N GLU A 77 0.99 -2.81 -20.36
CA GLU A 77 0.15 -3.76 -19.64
C GLU A 77 -1.22 -3.98 -20.26
N THR A 78 -1.59 -3.22 -21.30
CA THR A 78 -2.93 -3.25 -21.88
C THR A 78 -3.32 -4.66 -22.35
N GLY A 79 -4.46 -5.14 -21.88
CA GLY A 79 -4.97 -6.46 -22.23
C GLY A 79 -4.28 -7.64 -21.53
N TYR A 80 -3.33 -7.39 -20.62
CA TYR A 80 -2.72 -8.47 -19.85
C TYR A 80 -3.77 -9.21 -19.01
N SER A 81 -3.79 -10.53 -19.13
CA SER A 81 -4.62 -11.44 -18.34
C SER A 81 -3.93 -12.79 -18.24
N GLU A 82 -3.73 -13.29 -17.03
CA GLU A 82 -3.08 -14.58 -16.76
C GLU A 82 -3.72 -15.26 -15.55
N GLU A 83 -3.86 -16.58 -15.60
CA GLU A 83 -4.26 -17.40 -14.45
C GLU A 83 -3.06 -18.18 -13.91
N GLY A 84 -2.96 -18.30 -12.59
CA GLY A 84 -1.87 -19.01 -11.94
C GLY A 84 -1.96 -18.96 -10.43
N ILE A 85 -0.85 -19.23 -9.77
CA ILE A 85 -0.76 -19.25 -8.31
C ILE A 85 -0.27 -17.91 -7.80
N ALA A 86 -1.00 -17.33 -6.84
CA ALA A 86 -0.57 -16.21 -6.03
C ALA A 86 0.00 -16.71 -4.70
N SER A 87 1.00 -16.00 -4.17
CA SER A 87 1.34 -16.04 -2.75
C SER A 87 1.33 -14.63 -2.16
N TRP A 88 1.86 -14.44 -0.97
CA TRP A 88 1.96 -13.12 -0.35
C TRP A 88 3.27 -13.00 0.43
N TYR A 89 3.71 -11.75 0.67
CA TYR A 89 4.90 -11.40 1.42
C TYR A 89 4.56 -10.45 2.56
N GLY A 90 5.26 -10.57 3.69
CA GLY A 90 4.86 -9.97 4.95
C GLY A 90 5.96 -9.19 5.65
N ARG A 91 6.14 -9.47 6.94
CA ARG A 91 7.02 -8.72 7.87
C ARG A 91 8.48 -8.65 7.46
N LYS A 92 9.01 -9.71 6.84
CA LYS A 92 10.42 -9.78 6.41
C LYS A 92 10.77 -8.67 5.40
N PHE A 93 9.80 -8.23 4.62
CA PHE A 93 9.97 -7.25 3.55
C PHE A 93 9.46 -5.85 3.92
N HIS A 94 8.71 -5.74 5.00
CA HIS A 94 8.11 -4.47 5.44
C HIS A 94 9.15 -3.40 5.71
N ASN A 95 8.91 -2.17 5.22
CA ASN A 95 9.80 -1.02 5.26
C ASN A 95 11.07 -1.12 4.40
N TYR A 96 11.22 -2.14 3.53
CA TYR A 96 12.27 -2.20 2.53
C TYR A 96 11.83 -1.60 1.20
N HIS A 97 12.80 -1.15 0.40
CA HIS A 97 12.52 -0.63 -0.92
C HIS A 97 12.13 -1.73 -1.90
N THR A 98 11.08 -1.45 -2.67
CA THR A 98 10.63 -2.26 -3.80
C THR A 98 11.47 -1.97 -5.04
N SER A 99 11.32 -2.78 -6.08
CA SER A 99 12.09 -2.66 -7.34
C SER A 99 11.88 -1.34 -8.08
N ASN A 100 10.75 -0.63 -7.85
CA ASN A 100 10.54 0.71 -8.41
C ASN A 100 10.96 1.85 -7.47
N GLY A 101 11.51 1.52 -6.28
CA GLY A 101 12.03 2.49 -5.30
C GLY A 101 11.03 2.94 -4.24
N GLU A 102 9.78 2.48 -4.26
CA GLU A 102 8.81 2.73 -3.19
C GLU A 102 9.16 1.92 -1.94
N VAL A 103 8.68 2.36 -0.77
CA VAL A 103 8.81 1.57 0.46
C VAL A 103 7.67 0.56 0.53
N TYR A 104 8.01 -0.73 0.72
CA TYR A 104 6.99 -1.76 0.88
C TYR A 104 6.27 -1.63 2.22
N ASP A 105 4.96 -1.45 2.14
CA ASP A 105 4.05 -1.56 3.27
C ASP A 105 3.16 -2.80 3.10
N MET A 106 3.31 -3.78 4.01
CA MET A 106 2.52 -5.00 3.97
C MET A 106 1.02 -4.77 4.20
N PHE A 107 0.63 -3.58 4.70
CA PHE A 107 -0.78 -3.19 4.89
C PHE A 107 -1.34 -2.37 3.70
N ALA A 108 -0.51 -1.94 2.76
CA ALA A 108 -0.98 -1.30 1.53
C ALA A 108 -1.44 -2.34 0.50
N MET A 109 -2.34 -1.94 -0.42
CA MET A 109 -2.83 -2.80 -1.51
C MET A 109 -1.82 -2.83 -2.66
N THR A 110 -0.75 -3.59 -2.49
CA THR A 110 0.37 -3.69 -3.44
C THR A 110 0.68 -5.13 -3.83
N ALA A 111 1.47 -5.29 -4.88
CA ALA A 111 1.92 -6.59 -5.38
C ALA A 111 3.29 -6.53 -6.05
N ALA A 112 3.96 -7.69 -6.10
CA ALA A 112 5.12 -7.97 -6.91
C ALA A 112 4.75 -8.84 -8.12
N HIS A 113 5.23 -8.48 -9.32
CA HIS A 113 5.01 -9.20 -10.56
C HIS A 113 6.28 -9.29 -11.40
N LYS A 114 6.46 -10.42 -12.10
CA LYS A 114 7.69 -10.68 -12.88
C LYS A 114 7.90 -9.69 -14.01
N THR A 115 6.84 -9.40 -14.78
CA THR A 115 6.97 -8.72 -16.07
C THR A 115 6.06 -7.51 -16.28
N LEU A 116 4.98 -7.34 -15.52
CA LEU A 116 4.15 -6.14 -15.64
C LEU A 116 5.00 -4.87 -15.47
N PRO A 117 4.73 -3.77 -16.21
CA PRO A 117 5.42 -2.51 -16.03
C PRO A 117 5.28 -1.99 -14.60
N LEU A 118 6.31 -1.36 -14.07
CA LEU A 118 6.28 -0.78 -12.71
C LEU A 118 6.36 0.75 -12.77
N PRO A 119 5.47 1.45 -12.03
CA PRO A 119 4.29 0.92 -11.40
C PRO A 119 3.15 0.68 -12.42
N SER A 120 2.26 -0.27 -12.13
CA SER A 120 1.01 -0.50 -12.85
C SER A 120 -0.09 -0.91 -11.86
N PHE A 121 -1.29 -1.20 -12.35
CA PHE A 121 -2.38 -1.70 -11.52
C PHE A 121 -2.91 -3.00 -12.09
N ALA A 122 -3.31 -3.91 -11.20
CA ALA A 122 -3.90 -5.19 -11.58
C ALA A 122 -5.11 -5.51 -10.70
N ARG A 123 -6.15 -6.05 -11.32
CA ARG A 123 -7.21 -6.76 -10.60
C ARG A 123 -6.74 -8.19 -10.39
N VAL A 124 -6.81 -8.66 -9.16
CA VAL A 124 -6.53 -10.04 -8.79
C VAL A 124 -7.80 -10.65 -8.27
N THR A 125 -8.27 -11.70 -8.91
CA THR A 125 -9.48 -12.45 -8.54
C THR A 125 -9.07 -13.82 -8.02
N ASN A 126 -9.47 -14.16 -6.79
CA ASN A 126 -9.32 -15.50 -6.25
C ASN A 126 -10.38 -16.43 -6.90
N LEU A 127 -9.93 -17.40 -7.66
CA LEU A 127 -10.80 -18.31 -8.44
C LEU A 127 -11.59 -19.29 -7.58
N ASP A 128 -11.17 -19.52 -6.34
CA ASP A 128 -11.83 -20.48 -5.45
C ASP A 128 -13.04 -19.87 -4.71
N ASN A 129 -13.08 -18.52 -4.56
CA ASN A 129 -14.16 -17.85 -3.81
C ASN A 129 -14.76 -16.61 -4.52
N GLY A 130 -14.25 -16.25 -5.70
CA GLY A 130 -14.72 -15.11 -6.51
C GLY A 130 -14.38 -13.71 -5.96
N LYS A 131 -13.69 -13.59 -4.82
CA LYS A 131 -13.27 -12.29 -4.29
C LYS A 131 -12.22 -11.66 -5.19
N SER A 132 -12.29 -10.34 -5.34
CA SER A 132 -11.30 -9.59 -6.12
C SER A 132 -10.78 -8.37 -5.38
N VAL A 133 -9.58 -7.94 -5.74
CA VAL A 133 -8.93 -6.71 -5.26
C VAL A 133 -8.22 -6.01 -6.42
N ILE A 134 -8.08 -4.68 -6.35
CA ILE A 134 -7.15 -3.95 -7.22
C ILE A 134 -5.91 -3.61 -6.40
N VAL A 135 -4.75 -3.97 -6.93
CA VAL A 135 -3.44 -3.72 -6.30
C VAL A 135 -2.56 -2.86 -7.21
N ARG A 136 -1.69 -2.07 -6.57
CA ARG A 136 -0.60 -1.40 -7.25
C ARG A 136 0.56 -2.38 -7.39
N VAL A 137 0.95 -2.69 -8.60
CA VAL A 137 2.13 -3.51 -8.88
C VAL A 137 3.35 -2.60 -8.86
N ASN A 138 4.19 -2.73 -7.85
CA ASN A 138 5.34 -1.85 -7.60
C ASN A 138 6.65 -2.60 -7.34
N ASP A 139 6.63 -3.94 -7.35
CA ASP A 139 7.81 -4.75 -7.07
C ASP A 139 8.00 -5.90 -8.08
N ARG A 140 9.21 -6.50 -8.08
CA ARG A 140 9.60 -7.67 -8.88
C ARG A 140 9.55 -8.95 -8.07
N GLY A 141 9.03 -9.98 -8.67
CA GLY A 141 8.78 -11.31 -8.12
C GLY A 141 7.44 -11.85 -8.62
N PRO A 142 7.04 -13.03 -8.18
CA PRO A 142 7.78 -14.03 -7.41
C PRO A 142 8.90 -14.72 -8.23
N PHE A 143 9.96 -15.12 -7.55
CA PHE A 143 11.05 -15.87 -8.15
C PHE A 143 10.95 -17.37 -7.85
N HIS A 144 9.73 -17.86 -7.77
CA HIS A 144 9.32 -19.26 -7.77
C HIS A 144 8.57 -19.54 -9.08
N ASP A 145 8.84 -20.68 -9.70
CA ASP A 145 8.39 -20.95 -11.08
C ASP A 145 6.88 -21.14 -11.19
N ASP A 146 6.26 -21.71 -10.19
CA ASP A 146 4.82 -22.00 -10.12
C ASP A 146 3.94 -20.80 -9.75
N ARG A 147 4.53 -19.66 -9.34
CA ARG A 147 3.78 -18.47 -8.93
C ARG A 147 3.85 -17.37 -9.98
N ILE A 148 2.75 -16.62 -10.15
CA ILE A 148 2.66 -15.49 -11.09
C ILE A 148 2.70 -14.13 -10.39
N ILE A 149 2.21 -14.05 -9.15
CA ILE A 149 2.10 -12.79 -8.38
C ILE A 149 2.30 -13.06 -6.90
N ASP A 150 2.97 -12.14 -6.20
CA ASP A 150 3.01 -12.08 -4.74
C ASP A 150 2.28 -10.83 -4.26
N LEU A 151 1.27 -11.00 -3.39
CA LEU A 151 0.45 -9.92 -2.88
C LEU A 151 0.94 -9.43 -1.52
N SER A 152 0.60 -8.19 -1.17
CA SER A 152 0.74 -7.73 0.20
C SER A 152 -0.15 -8.54 1.15
N TYR A 153 0.16 -8.48 2.45
CA TYR A 153 -0.65 -9.15 3.47
C TYR A 153 -2.12 -8.68 3.44
N SER A 154 -2.39 -7.36 3.33
CA SER A 154 -3.76 -6.85 3.27
C SER A 154 -4.53 -7.33 2.05
N ALA A 155 -3.88 -7.40 0.89
CA ALA A 155 -4.49 -7.92 -0.32
C ALA A 155 -4.83 -9.42 -0.19
N ALA A 156 -3.90 -10.23 0.30
CA ALA A 156 -4.12 -11.66 0.54
C ALA A 156 -5.19 -11.91 1.62
N TYR A 157 -5.24 -11.05 2.65
CA TYR A 157 -6.26 -11.11 3.69
C TYR A 157 -7.66 -10.82 3.12
N LYS A 158 -7.81 -9.76 2.32
CA LYS A 158 -9.07 -9.39 1.67
C LYS A 158 -9.54 -10.47 0.69
N LEU A 159 -8.63 -11.08 -0.07
CA LEU A 159 -8.91 -12.21 -0.97
C LEU A 159 -9.21 -13.53 -0.21
N GLY A 160 -8.92 -13.59 1.08
CA GLY A 160 -9.30 -14.70 1.96
C GLY A 160 -8.36 -15.91 1.95
N TYR A 161 -7.12 -15.80 1.43
CA TYR A 161 -6.19 -16.92 1.35
C TYR A 161 -4.90 -16.76 2.19
N TYR A 162 -4.75 -15.67 2.96
CA TYR A 162 -3.51 -15.41 3.70
C TYR A 162 -3.07 -16.55 4.63
N ARG A 163 -4.04 -17.33 5.19
CA ARG A 163 -3.75 -18.49 6.05
C ARG A 163 -3.25 -19.71 5.27
N GLN A 164 -3.76 -19.92 4.06
CA GLN A 164 -3.36 -21.00 3.18
C GLN A 164 -1.99 -20.73 2.55
N GLY A 165 -1.57 -19.46 2.51
CA GLY A 165 -0.31 -19.01 1.93
C GLY A 165 -0.35 -18.82 0.42
N THR A 166 -1.15 -19.59 -0.30
CA THR A 166 -1.32 -19.51 -1.75
C THR A 166 -2.78 -19.68 -2.18
N ALA A 167 -3.11 -19.19 -3.38
CA ALA A 167 -4.41 -19.41 -4.01
C ALA A 167 -4.29 -19.40 -5.53
N ARG A 168 -5.24 -20.02 -6.19
CA ARG A 168 -5.44 -19.88 -7.64
C ARG A 168 -6.08 -18.53 -7.91
N VAL A 169 -5.45 -17.75 -8.78
CA VAL A 169 -5.93 -16.41 -9.11
C VAL A 169 -5.94 -16.15 -10.61
N LYS A 170 -6.78 -15.21 -11.01
CA LYS A 170 -6.70 -14.52 -12.30
C LYS A 170 -6.16 -13.12 -12.05
N VAL A 171 -5.15 -12.72 -12.80
CA VAL A 171 -4.51 -11.39 -12.76
C VAL A 171 -4.82 -10.67 -14.06
N GLU A 172 -5.46 -9.52 -13.99
CA GLU A 172 -5.85 -8.70 -15.15
C GLU A 172 -5.33 -7.28 -14.96
N ALA A 173 -4.62 -6.75 -15.96
CA ALA A 173 -4.16 -5.37 -15.89
C ALA A 173 -5.33 -4.38 -15.89
N VAL A 174 -5.24 -3.37 -15.02
CA VAL A 174 -6.23 -2.29 -14.93
C VAL A 174 -5.57 -0.98 -15.33
N THR A 175 -6.11 -0.37 -16.37
CA THR A 175 -5.71 0.96 -16.86
C THR A 175 -6.83 1.97 -16.59
N LEU A 176 -6.55 3.26 -16.71
CA LEU A 176 -7.59 4.29 -16.61
C LEU A 176 -8.73 4.08 -17.60
N ALA A 177 -8.43 3.54 -18.77
CA ALA A 177 -9.44 3.30 -19.82
C ALA A 177 -10.42 2.17 -19.47
N ASN A 178 -10.02 1.18 -18.65
CA ASN A 178 -10.86 0.04 -18.27
C ASN A 178 -11.20 0.00 -16.78
N SER A 179 -10.79 1.03 -16.00
CA SER A 179 -11.21 1.17 -14.61
C SER A 179 -12.63 1.73 -14.57
N ALA A 180 -13.51 1.08 -13.82
CA ALA A 180 -14.82 1.66 -13.55
C ALA A 180 -14.65 2.99 -12.80
N PRO A 181 -15.44 4.04 -13.12
CA PRO A 181 -15.41 5.28 -12.36
C PRO A 181 -15.82 4.99 -10.91
N ARG A 182 -14.93 5.24 -9.97
CA ARG A 182 -15.21 5.10 -8.55
C ARG A 182 -15.65 6.42 -7.97
N LEU A 183 -16.68 6.36 -7.16
CA LEU A 183 -17.11 7.52 -6.38
C LEU A 183 -16.22 7.63 -5.14
N SER A 184 -15.63 8.79 -4.96
CA SER A 184 -14.83 9.11 -3.78
C SER A 184 -15.74 9.67 -2.68
N TYR A 185 -15.44 9.30 -1.45
CA TYR A 185 -16.03 9.86 -0.24
C TYR A 185 -14.91 10.29 0.69
N ILE A 186 -15.10 11.37 1.45
CA ILE A 186 -14.16 11.80 2.48
C ILE A 186 -14.84 11.61 3.84
N GLN A 187 -14.38 10.68 4.65
CA GLN A 187 -14.84 10.57 6.02
C GLN A 187 -14.20 11.66 6.86
N VAL A 188 -15.02 12.50 7.47
CA VAL A 188 -14.58 13.72 8.16
C VAL A 188 -14.71 13.58 9.66
N ALA A 189 -15.80 12.99 10.13
CA ALA A 189 -16.10 12.87 11.55
C ALA A 189 -16.89 11.59 11.85
N ALA A 190 -16.87 11.22 13.12
CA ALA A 190 -17.76 10.20 13.67
C ALA A 190 -18.24 10.66 15.04
N GLY A 191 -19.52 10.36 15.39
CA GLY A 191 -20.12 10.74 16.67
C GLY A 191 -21.27 9.83 17.05
N SER A 192 -21.61 9.82 18.33
CA SER A 192 -22.74 9.02 18.87
C SER A 192 -24.08 9.75 18.83
N THR A 193 -24.09 11.06 18.54
CA THR A 193 -25.32 11.88 18.53
C THR A 193 -25.60 12.33 17.10
N LEU A 194 -26.70 11.81 16.52
CA LEU A 194 -27.11 12.11 15.14
C LEU A 194 -27.26 13.61 14.90
N ALA A 195 -27.96 14.33 15.76
CA ALA A 195 -28.20 15.76 15.60
C ALA A 195 -26.91 16.60 15.46
N ASN A 196 -25.85 16.25 16.19
CA ASN A 196 -24.55 16.92 16.09
C ASN A 196 -23.88 16.63 14.74
N VAL A 197 -23.98 15.40 14.27
CA VAL A 197 -23.43 14.97 12.97
C VAL A 197 -24.19 15.61 11.82
N GLU A 198 -25.51 15.76 11.91
CA GLU A 198 -26.35 16.45 10.92
C GLU A 198 -26.03 17.95 10.86
N ALA A 199 -25.86 18.61 12.00
CA ALA A 199 -25.47 20.01 12.05
C ALA A 199 -24.12 20.25 11.36
N LEU A 200 -23.15 19.40 11.64
CA LEU A 200 -21.84 19.45 10.99
C LEU A 200 -21.94 19.14 9.48
N ALA A 201 -22.77 18.17 9.08
CA ALA A 201 -23.02 17.84 7.68
C ALA A 201 -23.58 19.04 6.91
N PHE A 202 -24.51 19.77 7.51
CA PHE A 202 -25.07 20.99 6.91
C PHE A 202 -23.98 22.06 6.71
N GLN A 203 -23.17 22.33 7.71
CA GLN A 203 -22.08 23.31 7.63
C GLN A 203 -21.08 22.94 6.52
N LEU A 204 -20.62 21.70 6.49
CA LEU A 204 -19.63 21.25 5.50
C LEU A 204 -20.18 21.25 4.07
N ARG A 205 -21.47 20.92 3.89
CA ARG A 205 -22.14 21.01 2.58
C ARG A 205 -22.13 22.45 2.05
N GLN A 206 -22.40 23.43 2.91
CA GLN A 206 -22.38 24.85 2.53
C GLN A 206 -20.97 25.34 2.23
N GLN A 207 -19.99 24.91 3.01
CA GLN A 207 -18.61 25.37 2.90
C GLN A 207 -17.86 24.78 1.69
N TYR A 208 -18.05 23.49 1.43
CA TYR A 208 -17.30 22.75 0.40
C TYR A 208 -18.08 22.49 -0.88
N HIS A 209 -19.38 22.76 -0.90
CA HIS A 209 -20.29 22.50 -2.02
C HIS A 209 -20.31 21.05 -2.49
N VAL A 210 -20.00 20.11 -1.58
CA VAL A 210 -19.97 18.66 -1.81
C VAL A 210 -21.15 18.02 -1.07
N PRO A 211 -21.87 17.05 -1.67
CA PRO A 211 -22.91 16.30 -0.97
C PRO A 211 -22.36 15.67 0.31
N THR A 212 -23.23 15.47 1.29
CA THR A 212 -22.88 14.81 2.55
C THR A 212 -23.76 13.57 2.75
N ASN A 213 -23.15 12.53 3.31
CA ASN A 213 -23.80 11.27 3.66
C ASN A 213 -23.43 10.87 5.09
N ILE A 214 -24.42 10.42 5.85
CA ILE A 214 -24.23 9.92 7.22
C ILE A 214 -24.49 8.42 7.20
N VAL A 215 -23.49 7.64 7.62
CA VAL A 215 -23.57 6.17 7.71
C VAL A 215 -23.55 5.78 9.18
N GLU A 216 -24.59 5.13 9.64
CA GLU A 216 -24.67 4.54 10.98
C GLU A 216 -24.10 3.12 10.94
N LYS A 217 -23.24 2.81 11.89
CA LYS A 217 -22.74 1.44 12.15
C LYS A 217 -22.36 1.33 13.62
N ASP A 218 -22.91 0.35 14.30
CA ASP A 218 -22.63 0.05 15.72
C ASP A 218 -22.92 1.25 16.66
N GLY A 219 -24.01 2.00 16.42
CA GLY A 219 -24.39 3.18 17.19
C GLY A 219 -23.51 4.42 16.95
N ILE A 220 -22.64 4.38 15.97
CA ILE A 220 -21.76 5.50 15.59
C ILE A 220 -22.18 6.04 14.22
N TYR A 221 -22.48 7.33 14.16
CA TYR A 221 -22.79 8.07 12.94
C TYR A 221 -21.51 8.62 12.31
N ARG A 222 -21.19 8.19 11.10
CA ARG A 222 -20.00 8.60 10.34
C ARG A 222 -20.39 9.57 9.26
N LEU A 223 -19.86 10.80 9.34
CA LEU A 223 -20.07 11.83 8.33
C LEU A 223 -19.08 11.69 7.19
N ARG A 224 -19.60 11.59 5.97
CA ARG A 224 -18.84 11.51 4.73
C ARG A 224 -19.24 12.64 3.78
N LEU A 225 -18.28 13.33 3.18
CA LEU A 225 -18.50 14.19 2.02
C LEU A 225 -18.37 13.34 0.76
N GLY A 226 -19.29 13.51 -0.18
CA GLY A 226 -19.37 12.72 -1.40
C GLY A 226 -20.80 12.23 -1.65
N PRO A 227 -21.03 11.59 -2.81
CA PRO A 227 -20.03 11.11 -3.75
C PRO A 227 -19.36 12.22 -4.56
N ILE A 228 -18.05 12.10 -4.77
CA ILE A 228 -17.24 12.96 -5.64
C ILE A 228 -16.72 12.07 -6.78
N LYS A 229 -17.00 12.45 -8.04
CA LYS A 229 -16.62 11.65 -9.21
C LYS A 229 -15.16 11.83 -9.61
N ASP A 230 -14.66 13.05 -9.47
CA ASP A 230 -13.28 13.39 -9.83
C ASP A 230 -12.34 13.15 -8.65
N ALA A 231 -11.32 12.31 -8.85
CA ALA A 231 -10.36 11.96 -7.81
C ALA A 231 -9.45 13.16 -7.41
N ALA A 232 -9.14 14.05 -8.35
CA ALA A 232 -8.34 15.23 -8.07
C ALA A 232 -9.15 16.26 -7.25
N GLU A 233 -10.44 16.41 -7.56
CA GLU A 233 -11.37 17.21 -6.76
C GLU A 233 -11.47 16.66 -5.33
N ALA A 234 -11.66 15.35 -5.18
CA ALA A 234 -11.72 14.70 -3.87
C ALA A 234 -10.46 14.93 -3.05
N GLN A 235 -9.28 14.82 -3.66
CA GLN A 235 -8.01 15.09 -3.01
C GLN A 235 -7.87 16.56 -2.60
N ALA A 236 -8.25 17.49 -3.47
CA ALA A 236 -8.21 18.93 -3.17
C ALA A 236 -9.14 19.30 -1.99
N VAL A 237 -10.32 18.71 -1.91
CA VAL A 237 -11.25 18.89 -0.78
C VAL A 237 -10.66 18.30 0.50
N LEU A 238 -10.05 17.11 0.45
CA LEU A 238 -9.39 16.47 1.58
C LEU A 238 -8.27 17.36 2.16
N GLU A 239 -7.40 17.89 1.30
CA GLU A 239 -6.31 18.78 1.74
C GLU A 239 -6.84 20.05 2.44
N LYS A 240 -7.89 20.67 1.89
CA LYS A 240 -8.55 21.82 2.52
C LYS A 240 -9.15 21.47 3.89
N LEU A 241 -9.76 20.30 4.02
CA LEU A 241 -10.30 19.82 5.30
C LEU A 241 -9.20 19.63 6.35
N LYS A 242 -8.08 19.01 5.97
CA LYS A 242 -6.94 18.77 6.86
C LYS A 242 -6.25 20.05 7.32
N GLN A 243 -6.16 21.06 6.44
CA GLN A 243 -5.58 22.36 6.77
C GLN A 243 -6.43 23.16 7.79
N ASN A 244 -7.74 22.92 7.83
CA ASN A 244 -8.65 23.62 8.72
C ASN A 244 -8.81 22.92 10.08
N GLN A 245 -9.79 22.03 10.22
CA GLN A 245 -10.15 21.44 11.51
C GLN A 245 -10.20 19.90 11.50
N PHE A 246 -10.05 19.26 10.33
CA PHE A 246 -10.28 17.84 10.16
C PHE A 246 -9.02 17.09 9.77
N GLN A 247 -7.98 17.19 10.58
CA GLN A 247 -6.67 16.57 10.31
C GLN A 247 -6.73 15.04 10.11
N ASN A 248 -7.71 14.40 10.74
CA ASN A 248 -7.93 12.94 10.64
C ASN A 248 -8.89 12.54 9.51
N ALA A 249 -9.28 13.48 8.63
CA ALA A 249 -10.10 13.15 7.48
C ALA A 249 -9.33 12.26 6.50
N PHE A 250 -10.03 11.32 5.86
CA PHE A 250 -9.44 10.39 4.90
C PHE A 250 -10.41 9.99 3.79
N LEU A 251 -9.85 9.60 2.64
CA LEU A 251 -10.60 9.14 1.48
C LEU A 251 -11.12 7.70 1.66
N LEU A 252 -12.35 7.49 1.17
CA LEU A 252 -13.01 6.21 0.98
C LEU A 252 -13.50 6.12 -0.47
N TYR A 253 -13.64 4.91 -0.99
CA TYR A 253 -14.15 4.70 -2.36
C TYR A 253 -15.36 3.78 -2.33
N SER A 254 -16.30 3.99 -3.29
CA SER A 254 -17.39 3.02 -3.50
C SER A 254 -16.78 1.67 -3.91
N GLU A 255 -17.31 0.61 -3.35
CA GLU A 255 -17.06 -0.75 -3.83
C GLU A 255 -17.61 -0.95 -5.22
#